data_708a8112ecd5629a47061e584d0843d0
#
_entry.id   708a8112ecd5629a47061e584d0843d0
#
_cell.length_a   1.000
_cell.length_b   1.000
_cell.length_c   1.000
_cell.angle_alpha   90.00
_cell.angle_beta   90.00
_cell.angle_gamma   90.00
#
_symmetry.space_group_name_H-M   'P 1'
#
loop_
_entity.id
_entity.type
_entity.pdbx_description
1 polymer ?
#
loop_
_entity_poly.entity_id
_entity_poly.type
_entity_poly.pdbx_seq_one_letter_code
_entity_poly.pdbx_strand_id
1 'polypeptide(L)'
;VRRTRSDLNEHELYKSDLDSQGIIFPDIEKPKKIFYELDAELDALYDKTMILLSHEKEGIKYLRYQAIKFLKEEKKAKYKNADVASQALAKLMKTLLVKRIDSSFHAFKESLNRFTIATEAMTKMFANGTVYIAPNLNVNEYVMEEREDELLTKMIALQPTDPTIEICSADDFIAGFAEGLQRDFEILTELNKAWQKIEQDPKLDEFIRRLDTELLQKEINPAQKLVVFSESKETTTHIVK
;
A
#
# COMPACT_ATOMS: atom_id res chain seq x y z
N VAL A 1 9.22 28.71 -3.03
CA VAL A 1 8.19 29.48 -2.30
C VAL A 1 6.83 28.88 -2.64
N ARG A 2 6.11 28.36 -1.64
CA ARG A 2 4.75 27.82 -1.83
C ARG A 2 3.76 29.01 -1.76
N ARG A 3 2.96 29.21 -2.79
CA ARG A 3 1.88 30.19 -2.80
C ARG A 3 0.55 29.47 -2.73
N THR A 4 -0.34 29.95 -1.88
CA THR A 4 -1.70 29.43 -1.77
C THR A 4 -2.63 30.20 -2.71
N ARG A 5 -3.83 29.66 -2.98
CA ARG A 5 -4.89 30.35 -3.71
C ARG A 5 -5.25 31.70 -3.05
N SER A 6 -5.32 31.73 -1.72
CA SER A 6 -5.57 32.97 -0.97
C SER A 6 -4.49 34.01 -1.25
N ASP A 7 -3.20 33.60 -1.20
CA ASP A 7 -2.10 34.52 -1.51
C ASP A 7 -2.20 35.14 -2.92
N LEU A 8 -2.64 34.32 -3.88
CA LEU A 8 -2.77 34.77 -5.27
C LEU A 8 -3.98 35.71 -5.48
N ASN A 9 -5.09 35.46 -4.76
CA ASN A 9 -6.30 36.25 -4.88
C ASN A 9 -6.28 37.55 -4.05
N GLU A 10 -5.57 37.58 -2.93
CA GLU A 10 -5.55 38.68 -1.98
C GLU A 10 -4.46 39.74 -2.31
N HIS A 11 -3.39 39.32 -2.98
CA HIS A 11 -2.30 40.24 -3.33
C HIS A 11 -2.57 40.90 -4.67
N GLU A 12 -2.70 42.26 -4.70
CA GLU A 12 -3.10 43.04 -5.88
C GLU A 12 -2.28 42.73 -7.14
N LEU A 13 -0.95 42.58 -7.03
CA LEU A 13 -0.08 42.27 -8.17
C LEU A 13 -0.40 40.91 -8.80
N TYR A 14 -0.63 39.88 -7.97
CA TYR A 14 -0.94 38.57 -8.49
C TYR A 14 -2.36 38.49 -9.05
N LYS A 15 -3.30 39.20 -8.43
CA LYS A 15 -4.68 39.27 -8.90
C LYS A 15 -4.73 39.96 -10.28
N SER A 16 -4.04 41.08 -10.44
CA SER A 16 -3.95 41.77 -11.72
C SER A 16 -3.33 40.89 -12.82
N ASP A 17 -2.31 40.12 -12.49
CA ASP A 17 -1.67 39.18 -13.43
C ASP A 17 -2.62 38.04 -13.83
N LEU A 18 -3.35 37.44 -12.87
CA LEU A 18 -4.35 36.42 -13.12
C LEU A 18 -5.50 36.95 -14.02
N ASP A 19 -6.01 38.12 -13.70
CA ASP A 19 -7.07 38.78 -14.47
C ASP A 19 -6.62 39.07 -15.92
N SER A 20 -5.39 39.51 -16.11
CA SER A 20 -4.81 39.76 -17.43
C SER A 20 -4.66 38.50 -18.28
N GLN A 21 -4.44 37.35 -17.64
CA GLN A 21 -4.32 36.02 -18.27
C GLN A 21 -5.68 35.28 -18.38
N GLY A 22 -6.77 35.88 -17.89
CA GLY A 22 -8.09 35.26 -17.87
C GLY A 22 -8.15 33.99 -16.97
N ILE A 23 -7.28 33.88 -15.96
CA ILE A 23 -7.24 32.73 -15.05
C ILE A 23 -8.26 32.95 -13.94
N ILE A 24 -9.25 32.08 -13.89
CA ILE A 24 -10.29 32.06 -12.86
C ILE A 24 -10.12 30.78 -12.03
N PHE A 25 -9.98 30.93 -10.71
CA PHE A 25 -10.01 29.78 -9.81
C PHE A 25 -11.46 29.32 -9.56
N PRO A 26 -11.73 28.03 -9.65
CA PRO A 26 -13.07 27.52 -9.33
C PRO A 26 -13.38 27.70 -7.84
N ASP A 27 -14.64 27.89 -7.54
CA ASP A 27 -15.10 27.87 -6.16
C ASP A 27 -15.04 26.45 -5.60
N ILE A 28 -14.69 26.34 -4.32
CA ILE A 28 -14.59 25.05 -3.65
C ILE A 28 -15.82 24.87 -2.76
N GLU A 29 -16.68 23.96 -3.13
CA GLU A 29 -17.80 23.54 -2.27
C GLU A 29 -17.32 22.65 -1.12
N LYS A 30 -18.19 22.45 -0.12
CA LYS A 30 -17.92 21.51 0.97
C LYS A 30 -17.83 20.09 0.41
N PRO A 31 -16.86 19.28 0.88
CA PRO A 31 -16.77 17.89 0.47
C PRO A 31 -18.06 17.13 0.75
N LYS A 32 -18.54 16.39 -0.25
CA LYS A 32 -19.66 15.47 -0.12
C LYS A 32 -19.12 14.06 0.06
N LYS A 33 -19.61 13.33 1.07
CA LYS A 33 -19.24 11.93 1.28
C LYS A 33 -20.13 11.04 0.41
N ILE A 34 -19.49 10.05 -0.21
CA ILE A 34 -20.16 8.96 -0.92
C ILE A 34 -20.08 7.74 -0.03
N PHE A 35 -21.21 7.12 0.27
CA PHE A 35 -21.29 5.89 1.05
C PHE A 35 -21.65 4.74 0.11
N TYR A 36 -21.08 3.58 0.37
CA TYR A 36 -21.43 2.31 -0.24
C TYR A 36 -21.65 1.28 0.87
N GLU A 37 -22.40 0.24 0.57
CA GLU A 37 -22.73 -0.82 1.52
C GLU A 37 -22.09 -2.13 1.06
N LEU A 38 -21.64 -2.92 2.01
CA LEU A 38 -21.17 -4.28 1.80
C LEU A 38 -22.33 -5.22 2.11
N ASP A 39 -22.47 -6.30 1.36
CA ASP A 39 -23.35 -7.39 1.78
C ASP A 39 -22.75 -8.13 3.00
N ALA A 40 -23.56 -8.96 3.66
CA ALA A 40 -23.15 -9.60 4.91
C ALA A 40 -21.94 -10.53 4.77
N GLU A 41 -21.75 -11.16 3.62
CA GLU A 41 -20.61 -12.06 3.37
C GLU A 41 -19.33 -11.26 3.17
N LEU A 42 -19.41 -10.20 2.37
CA LEU A 42 -18.27 -9.30 2.09
C LEU A 42 -17.88 -8.49 3.33
N ASP A 43 -18.84 -8.05 4.13
CA ASP A 43 -18.62 -7.34 5.40
C ASP A 43 -17.87 -8.24 6.38
N ALA A 44 -18.30 -9.49 6.55
CA ALA A 44 -17.61 -10.46 7.39
C ALA A 44 -16.19 -10.77 6.91
N LEU A 45 -15.97 -10.87 5.58
CA LEU A 45 -14.64 -11.05 5.02
C LEU A 45 -13.75 -9.82 5.24
N TYR A 46 -14.32 -8.62 5.09
CA TYR A 46 -13.62 -7.37 5.35
C TYR A 46 -13.15 -7.27 6.80
N ASP A 47 -14.05 -7.49 7.75
CA ASP A 47 -13.73 -7.48 9.19
C ASP A 47 -12.66 -8.52 9.56
N LYS A 48 -12.82 -9.76 9.09
CA LYS A 48 -11.79 -10.81 9.26
C LYS A 48 -10.45 -10.36 8.70
N THR A 49 -10.45 -9.74 7.54
CA THR A 49 -9.22 -9.25 6.89
C THR A 49 -8.58 -8.17 7.75
N MET A 50 -9.34 -7.20 8.24
CA MET A 50 -8.80 -6.14 9.09
C MET A 50 -8.19 -6.68 10.39
N ILE A 51 -8.80 -7.69 10.99
CA ILE A 51 -8.24 -8.38 12.15
C ILE A 51 -6.92 -9.05 11.78
N LEU A 52 -6.88 -9.85 10.71
CA LEU A 52 -5.67 -10.58 10.31
C LEU A 52 -4.54 -9.65 9.84
N LEU A 53 -4.84 -8.52 9.25
CA LEU A 53 -3.82 -7.52 8.89
C LEU A 53 -3.29 -6.76 10.11
N SER A 54 -4.07 -6.57 11.16
CA SER A 54 -3.75 -5.60 12.21
C SER A 54 -3.57 -6.16 13.61
N HIS A 55 -4.17 -7.30 13.95
CA HIS A 55 -4.13 -7.82 15.32
C HIS A 55 -2.75 -8.40 15.69
N GLU A 56 -2.22 -7.99 16.85
CA GLU A 56 -0.85 -8.31 17.24
C GLU A 56 -0.60 -9.81 17.51
N LYS A 57 -1.58 -10.54 18.01
CA LYS A 57 -1.41 -11.97 18.36
C LYS A 57 -1.86 -12.89 17.23
N GLU A 58 -2.98 -12.60 16.63
CA GLU A 58 -3.64 -13.47 15.64
C GLU A 58 -3.28 -13.14 14.20
N GLY A 59 -2.91 -11.88 13.94
CA GLY A 59 -2.61 -11.39 12.61
C GLY A 59 -1.22 -11.71 12.09
N ILE A 60 -0.99 -11.26 10.86
CA ILE A 60 0.29 -11.33 10.16
C ILE A 60 1.35 -10.56 10.94
N LYS A 61 2.52 -11.16 11.12
CA LYS A 61 3.67 -10.54 11.78
C LYS A 61 4.58 -9.78 10.82
N TYR A 62 4.37 -9.94 9.53
CA TYR A 62 5.22 -9.33 8.50
C TYR A 62 6.70 -9.71 8.64
N LEU A 63 6.98 -10.97 9.01
CA LEU A 63 8.32 -11.44 9.37
C LEU A 63 9.30 -11.34 8.21
N ARG A 64 8.84 -11.51 6.98
CA ARG A 64 9.66 -11.29 5.80
C ARG A 64 10.36 -9.92 5.82
N TYR A 65 9.69 -8.90 6.30
CA TYR A 65 10.20 -7.52 6.37
C TYR A 65 10.99 -7.23 7.66
N GLN A 66 11.01 -8.21 8.55
CA GLN A 66 11.74 -8.14 9.82
C GLN A 66 12.95 -9.10 9.87
N ALA A 67 13.33 -9.69 8.75
CA ALA A 67 14.35 -10.76 8.70
C ALA A 67 15.64 -10.39 9.46
N ILE A 68 16.13 -9.14 9.33
CA ILE A 68 17.36 -8.69 10.01
C ILE A 68 17.24 -8.79 11.54
N LYS A 69 16.06 -8.50 12.08
CA LYS A 69 15.81 -8.61 13.53
C LYS A 69 15.99 -10.04 14.06
N PHE A 70 15.73 -11.01 13.20
CA PHE A 70 15.79 -12.44 13.55
C PHE A 70 17.13 -13.10 13.22
N LEU A 71 18.12 -12.36 12.76
CA LEU A 71 19.48 -12.86 12.66
C LEU A 71 20.08 -13.12 14.04
N LYS A 72 20.96 -14.10 14.14
CA LYS A 72 21.79 -14.34 15.34
C LYS A 72 22.66 -13.10 15.63
N GLU A 73 22.97 -12.84 16.89
CA GLU A 73 23.64 -11.61 17.33
C GLU A 73 24.96 -11.34 16.59
N GLU A 74 25.74 -12.40 16.28
CA GLU A 74 27.00 -12.28 15.55
C GLU A 74 26.82 -11.69 14.14
N LYS A 75 25.72 -12.02 13.48
CA LYS A 75 25.38 -11.50 12.16
C LYS A 75 24.66 -10.16 12.25
N LYS A 76 23.77 -10.02 13.23
CA LYS A 76 22.97 -8.82 13.45
C LYS A 76 23.83 -7.62 13.85
N ALA A 77 24.95 -7.83 14.57
CA ALA A 77 25.87 -6.78 15.01
C ALA A 77 26.44 -5.92 13.86
N LYS A 78 26.42 -6.42 12.63
CA LYS A 78 26.82 -5.64 11.44
C LYS A 78 25.85 -4.50 11.10
N TYR A 79 24.58 -4.61 11.51
CA TYR A 79 23.50 -3.72 11.09
C TYR A 79 23.12 -2.77 12.22
N LYS A 80 23.48 -1.51 12.04
CA LYS A 80 23.07 -0.46 12.99
C LYS A 80 21.54 -0.27 12.92
N ASN A 81 20.90 -0.22 14.08
CA ASN A 81 19.45 0.00 14.20
C ASN A 81 18.58 -1.05 13.48
N ALA A 82 19.08 -2.29 13.31
CA ALA A 82 18.37 -3.37 12.63
C ALA A 82 16.95 -3.58 13.16
N ASP A 83 16.75 -3.55 14.48
CA ASP A 83 15.44 -3.73 15.10
C ASP A 83 14.47 -2.60 14.73
N VAL A 84 14.96 -1.35 14.79
CA VAL A 84 14.14 -0.17 14.47
C VAL A 84 13.75 -0.15 13.00
N ALA A 85 14.72 -0.40 12.11
CA ALA A 85 14.47 -0.45 10.67
C ALA A 85 13.49 -1.57 10.30
N SER A 86 13.67 -2.76 10.87
CA SER A 86 12.80 -3.91 10.63
C SER A 86 11.36 -3.65 11.10
N GLN A 87 11.19 -3.05 12.28
CA GLN A 87 9.87 -2.71 12.79
C GLN A 87 9.19 -1.62 11.97
N ALA A 88 9.93 -0.60 11.54
CA ALA A 88 9.41 0.46 10.69
C ALA A 88 8.94 -0.10 9.35
N LEU A 89 9.71 -1.00 8.73
CA LEU A 89 9.36 -1.65 7.48
C LEU A 89 8.10 -2.53 7.61
N ALA A 90 8.02 -3.35 8.65
CA ALA A 90 6.84 -4.16 8.91
C ALA A 90 5.57 -3.32 9.12
N LYS A 91 5.69 -2.23 9.89
CA LYS A 91 4.59 -1.27 10.10
C LYS A 91 4.16 -0.61 8.79
N LEU A 92 5.10 -0.22 7.96
CA LEU A 92 4.82 0.35 6.65
C LEU A 92 4.05 -0.64 5.78
N MET A 93 4.52 -1.89 5.67
CA MET A 93 3.87 -2.92 4.85
C MET A 93 2.44 -3.22 5.32
N LYS A 94 2.21 -3.25 6.65
CA LYS A 94 0.88 -3.32 7.24
C LYS A 94 0.01 -2.15 6.79
N THR A 95 0.52 -0.92 6.92
CA THR A 95 -0.20 0.30 6.54
C THR A 95 -0.54 0.31 5.06
N LEU A 96 0.38 -0.14 4.20
CA LEU A 96 0.14 -0.26 2.76
C LEU A 96 -1.03 -1.18 2.44
N LEU A 97 -1.10 -2.38 3.03
CA LEU A 97 -2.22 -3.29 2.78
C LEU A 97 -3.56 -2.71 3.24
N VAL A 98 -3.60 -2.05 4.41
CA VAL A 98 -4.80 -1.36 4.89
C VAL A 98 -5.21 -0.23 3.94
N LYS A 99 -4.29 0.63 3.53
CA LYS A 99 -4.57 1.68 2.55
C LYS A 99 -5.06 1.14 1.20
N ARG A 100 -4.57 -0.02 0.78
CA ARG A 100 -5.00 -0.65 -0.48
C ARG A 100 -6.44 -1.11 -0.44
N ILE A 101 -6.89 -1.75 0.65
CA ILE A 101 -8.29 -2.16 0.78
C ILE A 101 -9.22 -0.95 0.87
N ASP A 102 -8.77 0.14 1.52
CA ASP A 102 -9.50 1.40 1.56
C ASP A 102 -9.56 2.09 0.19
N SER A 103 -8.54 1.91 -0.66
CA SER A 103 -8.51 2.50 -1.99
C SER A 103 -9.46 1.80 -2.96
N SER A 104 -9.26 0.50 -3.20
CA SER A 104 -10.16 -0.36 -3.97
C SER A 104 -9.89 -1.84 -3.70
N PHE A 105 -10.88 -2.68 -3.90
CA PHE A 105 -10.71 -4.13 -3.79
C PHE A 105 -9.76 -4.69 -4.85
N HIS A 106 -9.75 -4.10 -6.05
CA HIS A 106 -8.79 -4.47 -7.08
C HIS A 106 -7.35 -4.22 -6.62
N ALA A 107 -7.03 -3.02 -6.16
CA ALA A 107 -5.68 -2.69 -5.68
C ALA A 107 -5.25 -3.54 -4.48
N PHE A 108 -6.20 -3.86 -3.60
CA PHE A 108 -5.95 -4.75 -2.47
C PHE A 108 -5.63 -6.18 -2.92
N LYS A 109 -6.43 -6.78 -3.82
CA LYS A 109 -6.20 -8.13 -4.35
C LYS A 109 -4.83 -8.25 -5.02
N GLU A 110 -4.46 -7.28 -5.84
CA GLU A 110 -3.15 -7.24 -6.50
C GLU A 110 -2.00 -7.17 -5.47
N SER A 111 -2.13 -6.31 -4.47
CA SER A 111 -1.11 -6.19 -3.42
C SER A 111 -1.04 -7.44 -2.57
N LEU A 112 -2.17 -7.99 -2.16
CA LEU A 112 -2.23 -9.21 -1.35
C LEU A 112 -1.60 -10.41 -2.08
N ASN A 113 -1.86 -10.54 -3.37
CA ASN A 113 -1.24 -11.56 -4.21
C ASN A 113 0.28 -11.40 -4.25
N ARG A 114 0.78 -10.19 -4.46
CA ARG A 114 2.22 -9.89 -4.45
C ARG A 114 2.87 -10.23 -3.09
N PHE A 115 2.20 -9.87 -1.98
CA PHE A 115 2.68 -10.22 -0.64
C PHE A 115 2.74 -11.73 -0.42
N THR A 116 1.72 -12.46 -0.88
CA THR A 116 1.67 -13.91 -0.78
C THR A 116 2.82 -14.57 -1.54
N ILE A 117 3.01 -14.21 -2.81
CA ILE A 117 4.10 -14.74 -3.67
C ILE A 117 5.47 -14.43 -3.05
N ALA A 118 5.66 -13.22 -2.57
CA ALA A 118 6.93 -12.80 -1.99
C ALA A 118 7.25 -13.53 -0.69
N THR A 119 6.23 -13.77 0.15
CA THR A 119 6.40 -14.51 1.40
C THR A 119 6.67 -15.99 1.11
N GLU A 120 5.96 -16.59 0.15
CA GLU A 120 6.22 -17.95 -0.33
C GLU A 120 7.66 -18.11 -0.83
N ALA A 121 8.12 -17.17 -1.65
CA ALA A 121 9.49 -17.19 -2.15
C ALA A 121 10.52 -17.21 -1.01
N MET A 122 10.34 -16.39 0.02
CA MET A 122 11.23 -16.37 1.17
C MET A 122 11.14 -17.66 1.99
N THR A 123 9.96 -18.24 2.16
CA THR A 123 9.77 -19.54 2.82
C THR A 123 10.54 -20.65 2.08
N LYS A 124 10.46 -20.66 0.75
CA LYS A 124 11.21 -21.60 -0.10
C LYS A 124 12.73 -21.38 -0.01
N MET A 125 13.18 -20.12 -0.03
CA MET A 125 14.61 -19.79 0.15
C MET A 125 15.11 -20.32 1.51
N PHE A 126 14.33 -20.10 2.56
CA PHE A 126 14.67 -20.58 3.89
C PHE A 126 14.77 -22.11 3.95
N ALA A 127 13.81 -22.82 3.36
CA ALA A 127 13.82 -24.29 3.25
C ALA A 127 15.01 -24.83 2.44
N ASN A 128 15.49 -24.04 1.46
CA ASN A 128 16.67 -24.35 0.65
C ASN A 128 18.00 -23.95 1.34
N GLY A 129 17.95 -23.42 2.54
CA GLY A 129 19.12 -23.07 3.34
C GLY A 129 19.78 -21.74 2.99
N THR A 130 19.22 -20.97 2.04
CA THR A 130 19.78 -19.67 1.62
C THR A 130 18.71 -18.59 1.57
N VAL A 131 18.96 -17.46 2.22
CA VAL A 131 18.00 -16.37 2.37
C VAL A 131 18.61 -15.06 1.88
N TYR A 132 17.86 -14.33 1.06
CA TYR A 132 18.27 -13.00 0.59
C TYR A 132 17.59 -11.92 1.45
N ILE A 133 18.39 -10.98 1.95
CA ILE A 133 17.93 -9.82 2.73
C ILE A 133 18.46 -8.53 2.13
N ALA A 134 17.75 -7.43 2.35
CA ALA A 134 18.15 -6.09 1.92
C ALA A 134 18.39 -5.19 3.14
N PRO A 135 19.56 -5.32 3.82
CA PRO A 135 19.81 -4.67 5.10
C PRO A 135 19.98 -3.15 4.99
N ASN A 136 20.40 -2.65 3.85
CA ASN A 136 20.72 -1.24 3.63
C ASN A 136 19.61 -0.47 2.91
N LEU A 137 18.41 -1.03 2.81
CA LEU A 137 17.30 -0.35 2.15
C LEU A 137 16.82 0.84 2.99
N ASN A 138 16.95 2.05 2.44
CA ASN A 138 16.50 3.27 3.12
C ASN A 138 14.98 3.43 2.99
N VAL A 139 14.25 2.75 3.87
CA VAL A 139 12.77 2.79 3.88
C VAL A 139 12.22 4.20 4.03
N ASN A 140 12.88 5.05 4.84
CA ASN A 140 12.41 6.40 5.10
C ASN A 140 12.44 7.28 3.86
N GLU A 141 13.42 7.10 2.97
CA GLU A 141 13.50 7.83 1.70
C GLU A 141 12.27 7.55 0.82
N TYR A 142 11.91 6.27 0.66
CA TYR A 142 10.74 5.89 -0.12
C TYR A 142 9.43 6.43 0.47
N VAL A 143 9.31 6.48 1.81
CA VAL A 143 8.13 7.04 2.49
C VAL A 143 8.06 8.56 2.32
N MET A 144 9.20 9.27 2.48
CA MET A 144 9.24 10.73 2.35
C MET A 144 9.00 11.21 0.91
N GLU A 145 9.35 10.38 -0.07
CA GLU A 145 9.15 10.67 -1.49
C GLU A 145 7.84 10.09 -2.05
N GLU A 146 6.98 9.53 -1.20
CA GLU A 146 5.71 8.90 -1.60
C GLU A 146 5.89 7.79 -2.65
N ARG A 147 6.99 7.01 -2.54
CA ARG A 147 7.40 5.94 -3.47
C ARG A 147 7.23 4.54 -2.89
N GLU A 148 6.22 4.33 -2.07
CA GLU A 148 5.98 3.05 -1.39
C GLU A 148 5.75 1.88 -2.36
N ASP A 149 5.18 2.15 -3.53
CA ASP A 149 4.98 1.13 -4.58
C ASP A 149 6.31 0.64 -5.17
N GLU A 150 7.28 1.55 -5.33
CA GLU A 150 8.63 1.18 -5.78
C GLU A 150 9.35 0.37 -4.69
N LEU A 151 9.21 0.77 -3.43
CA LEU A 151 9.74 0.02 -2.30
C LEU A 151 9.18 -1.41 -2.29
N LEU A 152 7.87 -1.54 -2.40
CA LEU A 152 7.20 -2.85 -2.45
C LEU A 152 7.71 -3.69 -3.62
N THR A 153 7.81 -3.11 -4.81
CA THR A 153 8.34 -3.78 -6.00
C THR A 153 9.77 -4.26 -5.79
N LYS A 154 10.62 -3.41 -5.23
CA LYS A 154 12.02 -3.75 -4.92
C LYS A 154 12.12 -4.87 -3.90
N MET A 155 11.31 -4.82 -2.84
CA MET A 155 11.26 -5.86 -1.81
C MET A 155 10.75 -7.22 -2.32
N ILE A 156 9.89 -7.23 -3.32
CA ILE A 156 9.41 -8.44 -3.97
C ILE A 156 10.49 -9.05 -4.87
N ALA A 157 11.19 -8.20 -5.60
CA ALA A 157 12.16 -8.59 -6.64
C ALA A 157 13.59 -8.79 -6.10
N LEU A 158 13.78 -9.12 -4.80
CA LEU A 158 15.09 -9.39 -4.23
C LEU A 158 15.84 -10.45 -5.05
N GLN A 159 16.88 -10.03 -5.75
CA GLN A 159 17.68 -10.91 -6.60
C GLN A 159 19.14 -10.95 -6.13
N PRO A 160 19.82 -12.12 -6.26
CA PRO A 160 21.22 -12.27 -5.80
C PRO A 160 22.21 -11.31 -6.46
N THR A 161 21.83 -10.78 -7.62
CA THR A 161 22.68 -9.86 -8.42
C THR A 161 22.60 -8.40 -7.98
N ASP A 162 21.64 -8.05 -7.10
CA ASP A 162 21.55 -6.69 -6.56
C ASP A 162 22.64 -6.47 -5.50
N PRO A 163 23.55 -5.50 -5.67
CA PRO A 163 24.63 -5.25 -4.72
C PRO A 163 24.16 -4.77 -3.34
N THR A 164 22.89 -4.41 -3.20
CA THR A 164 22.27 -4.03 -1.92
C THR A 164 21.76 -5.23 -1.12
N ILE A 165 21.84 -6.44 -1.69
CA ILE A 165 21.33 -7.67 -1.08
C ILE A 165 22.48 -8.43 -0.42
N GLU A 166 22.24 -8.93 0.77
CA GLU A 166 23.12 -9.85 1.47
C GLU A 166 22.54 -11.27 1.44
N ILE A 167 23.41 -12.24 1.25
CA ILE A 167 23.08 -13.66 1.25
C ILE A 167 23.37 -14.22 2.66
N CYS A 168 22.36 -14.74 3.32
CA CYS A 168 22.46 -15.38 4.61
C CYS A 168 22.17 -16.88 4.51
N SER A 169 22.76 -17.69 5.40
CA SER A 169 22.31 -19.05 5.63
C SER A 169 21.01 -19.06 6.45
N ALA A 170 20.15 -20.05 6.24
CA ALA A 170 19.02 -20.29 7.13
C ALA A 170 19.47 -20.48 8.60
N ASP A 171 20.66 -21.06 8.82
CA ASP A 171 21.25 -21.24 10.15
C ASP A 171 21.69 -19.92 10.81
N ASP A 172 21.75 -18.82 10.07
CA ASP A 172 22.04 -17.50 10.66
C ASP A 172 20.87 -16.90 11.42
N PHE A 173 19.68 -17.49 11.33
CA PHE A 173 18.47 -17.01 11.99
C PHE A 173 18.21 -17.72 13.32
N ILE A 174 17.58 -17.00 14.26
CA ILE A 174 17.13 -17.56 15.54
C ILE A 174 15.90 -18.45 15.34
N ALA A 175 15.70 -19.37 16.28
CA ALA A 175 14.51 -20.24 16.31
C ALA A 175 13.21 -19.42 16.31
N GLY A 176 12.16 -19.95 15.67
CA GLY A 176 10.85 -19.33 15.57
C GLY A 176 10.67 -18.41 14.34
N PHE A 177 11.74 -18.06 13.63
CA PHE A 177 11.62 -17.24 12.42
C PHE A 177 10.93 -18.02 11.28
N ALA A 178 11.37 -19.25 11.02
CA ALA A 178 10.82 -20.08 9.96
C ALA A 178 9.34 -20.42 10.20
N GLU A 179 9.00 -20.82 11.42
CA GLU A 179 7.63 -21.15 11.82
C GLU A 179 6.71 -19.91 11.72
N GLY A 180 7.21 -18.77 12.15
CA GLY A 180 6.47 -17.53 12.05
C GLY A 180 6.27 -17.06 10.59
N LEU A 181 7.30 -17.21 9.75
CA LEU A 181 7.24 -16.91 8.31
C LEU A 181 6.23 -17.85 7.60
N GLN A 182 6.23 -19.12 7.94
CA GLN A 182 5.28 -20.11 7.43
C GLN A 182 3.84 -19.75 7.82
N ARG A 183 3.62 -19.32 9.08
CA ARG A 183 2.32 -18.84 9.53
C ARG A 183 1.86 -17.59 8.78
N ASP A 184 2.75 -16.61 8.57
CA ASP A 184 2.43 -15.43 7.77
C ASP A 184 2.01 -15.83 6.35
N PHE A 185 2.71 -16.77 5.74
CA PHE A 185 2.37 -17.30 4.41
C PHE A 185 1.01 -17.99 4.37
N GLU A 186 0.68 -18.80 5.39
CA GLU A 186 -0.63 -19.48 5.49
C GLU A 186 -1.78 -18.48 5.58
N ILE A 187 -1.65 -17.47 6.45
CA ILE A 187 -2.66 -16.41 6.59
C ILE A 187 -2.83 -15.63 5.27
N LEU A 188 -1.72 -15.23 4.64
CA LEU A 188 -1.76 -14.51 3.36
C LEU A 188 -2.40 -15.35 2.26
N THR A 189 -2.11 -16.67 2.23
CA THR A 189 -2.67 -17.59 1.25
C THR A 189 -4.18 -17.76 1.44
N GLU A 190 -4.64 -17.89 2.68
CA GLU A 190 -6.07 -17.97 3.00
C GLU A 190 -6.81 -16.70 2.58
N LEU A 191 -6.29 -15.53 2.97
CA LEU A 191 -6.87 -14.25 2.57
C LEU A 191 -6.88 -14.08 1.05
N ASN A 192 -5.76 -14.37 0.38
CA ASN A 192 -5.67 -14.23 -1.08
C ASN A 192 -6.71 -15.12 -1.78
N LYS A 193 -6.85 -16.38 -1.37
CA LYS A 193 -7.86 -17.28 -1.91
C LYS A 193 -9.29 -16.79 -1.69
N ALA A 194 -9.57 -16.21 -0.53
CA ALA A 194 -10.90 -15.67 -0.22
C ALA A 194 -11.19 -14.43 -1.09
N TRP A 195 -10.28 -13.48 -1.16
CA TRP A 195 -10.45 -12.25 -1.92
C TRP A 195 -10.47 -12.45 -3.45
N GLN A 196 -9.78 -13.46 -3.98
CA GLN A 196 -9.83 -13.77 -5.41
C GLN A 196 -11.22 -14.25 -5.88
N LYS A 197 -12.08 -14.72 -4.97
CA LYS A 197 -13.46 -15.12 -5.28
C LYS A 197 -14.42 -13.92 -5.33
N ILE A 198 -14.02 -12.78 -4.79
CA ILE A 198 -14.85 -11.57 -4.78
C ILE A 198 -14.76 -10.91 -6.15
N GLU A 199 -15.85 -10.90 -6.90
CA GLU A 199 -15.95 -10.26 -8.22
C GLU A 199 -16.48 -8.83 -8.12
N GLN A 200 -17.30 -8.55 -7.10
CA GLN A 200 -17.91 -7.24 -6.89
C GLN A 200 -16.94 -6.26 -6.23
N ASP A 201 -17.06 -4.99 -6.60
CA ASP A 201 -16.44 -3.86 -5.91
C ASP A 201 -17.51 -2.80 -5.64
N PRO A 202 -18.25 -2.89 -4.52
CA PRO A 202 -19.36 -1.98 -4.21
C PRO A 202 -18.95 -0.50 -4.20
N LYS A 203 -17.70 -0.20 -3.89
CA LYS A 203 -17.16 1.17 -3.95
C LYS A 203 -17.06 1.66 -5.39
N LEU A 204 -16.54 0.83 -6.28
CA LEU A 204 -16.44 1.14 -7.71
C LEU A 204 -17.83 1.21 -8.34
N ASP A 205 -18.72 0.26 -8.02
CA ASP A 205 -20.08 0.21 -8.54
C ASP A 205 -20.87 1.47 -8.17
N GLU A 206 -20.77 1.92 -6.91
CA GLU A 206 -21.40 3.17 -6.47
C GLU A 206 -20.78 4.40 -7.16
N PHE A 207 -19.47 4.41 -7.34
CA PHE A 207 -18.80 5.49 -8.07
C PHE A 207 -19.28 5.57 -9.53
N ILE A 208 -19.33 4.44 -10.24
CA ILE A 208 -19.81 4.37 -11.63
C ILE A 208 -21.27 4.81 -11.72
N ARG A 209 -22.12 4.31 -10.83
CA ARG A 209 -23.53 4.73 -10.77
C ARG A 209 -23.66 6.25 -10.63
N ARG A 210 -22.82 6.88 -9.80
CA ARG A 210 -22.86 8.33 -9.62
C ARG A 210 -22.24 9.12 -10.76
N LEU A 211 -21.34 8.54 -11.54
CA LEU A 211 -20.86 9.19 -12.76
C LEU A 211 -22.04 9.54 -13.67
N ASP A 212 -22.95 8.57 -13.90
CA ASP A 212 -24.06 8.73 -14.81
C ASP A 212 -25.22 9.54 -14.21
N THR A 213 -25.48 9.40 -12.92
CA THR A 213 -26.68 9.98 -12.28
C THR A 213 -26.43 11.35 -11.62
N GLU A 214 -25.19 11.72 -11.32
CA GLU A 214 -24.85 12.94 -10.58
C GLU A 214 -23.62 13.66 -11.13
N LEU A 215 -22.43 13.03 -11.10
CA LEU A 215 -21.14 13.72 -11.24
C LEU A 215 -20.90 14.34 -12.63
N LEU A 216 -21.47 13.77 -13.67
CA LEU A 216 -21.35 14.24 -15.05
C LEU A 216 -22.63 14.91 -15.58
N GLN A 217 -23.66 15.10 -14.74
CA GLN A 217 -24.85 15.84 -15.13
C GLN A 217 -24.55 17.31 -15.36
N LYS A 218 -25.02 17.88 -16.47
CA LYS A 218 -24.72 19.27 -16.86
C LYS A 218 -25.19 20.30 -15.86
N GLU A 219 -26.25 20.01 -15.13
CA GLU A 219 -26.83 20.85 -14.08
C GLU A 219 -25.88 21.01 -12.89
N ILE A 220 -25.07 19.97 -12.61
CA ILE A 220 -24.12 19.92 -11.48
C ILE A 220 -22.69 20.22 -11.97
N ASN A 221 -22.32 19.70 -13.12
CA ASN A 221 -21.02 19.80 -13.73
C ASN A 221 -21.13 20.25 -15.20
N PRO A 222 -21.34 21.54 -15.45
CA PRO A 222 -21.54 22.06 -16.82
C PRO A 222 -20.40 21.72 -17.78
N ALA A 223 -19.18 21.63 -17.28
CA ALA A 223 -18.00 21.27 -18.06
C ALA A 223 -17.89 19.76 -18.34
N GLN A 224 -18.66 18.93 -17.66
CA GLN A 224 -18.61 17.47 -17.71
C GLN A 224 -17.17 16.91 -17.58
N LYS A 225 -16.38 17.54 -16.72
CA LYS A 225 -14.99 17.16 -16.44
C LYS A 225 -14.88 16.68 -14.99
N LEU A 226 -14.19 15.58 -14.81
CA LEU A 226 -13.91 14.99 -13.51
C LEU A 226 -12.42 14.71 -13.38
N VAL A 227 -11.86 15.02 -12.22
CA VAL A 227 -10.50 14.64 -11.84
C VAL A 227 -10.60 13.69 -10.65
N VAL A 228 -10.06 12.50 -10.79
CA VAL A 228 -10.07 11.47 -9.76
C VAL A 228 -8.65 11.33 -9.18
N PHE A 229 -8.54 11.46 -7.87
CA PHE A 229 -7.31 11.21 -7.14
C PHE A 229 -7.42 9.89 -6.38
N SER A 230 -6.36 9.10 -6.41
CA SER A 230 -6.23 7.87 -5.64
C SER A 230 -4.80 7.71 -5.12
N GLU A 231 -4.64 7.14 -3.95
CA GLU A 231 -3.34 6.76 -3.40
C GLU A 231 -2.75 5.52 -4.09
N SER A 232 -3.52 4.85 -4.94
CA SER A 232 -3.12 3.61 -5.62
C SER A 232 -3.11 3.79 -7.12
N LYS A 233 -1.95 3.52 -7.73
CA LYS A 233 -1.81 3.47 -9.19
C LYS A 233 -2.69 2.37 -9.80
N GLU A 234 -2.82 1.24 -9.12
CA GLU A 234 -3.68 0.13 -9.57
C GLU A 234 -5.15 0.59 -9.63
N THR A 235 -5.61 1.36 -8.64
CA THR A 235 -6.98 1.92 -8.64
C THR A 235 -7.19 2.85 -9.83
N THR A 236 -6.27 3.81 -10.06
CA THR A 236 -6.40 4.74 -11.20
C THR A 236 -6.37 4.02 -12.53
N THR A 237 -5.49 3.03 -12.69
CA THR A 237 -5.42 2.21 -13.91
C THR A 237 -6.68 1.36 -14.12
N HIS A 238 -7.30 0.90 -13.04
CA HIS A 238 -8.53 0.10 -13.09
C HIS A 238 -9.76 0.93 -13.48
N ILE A 239 -9.88 2.15 -12.94
CA ILE A 239 -10.99 3.06 -13.24
C ILE A 239 -11.00 3.54 -14.70
N VAL A 240 -9.83 3.65 -15.33
CA VAL A 240 -9.69 4.14 -16.73
C VAL A 240 -10.01 3.06 -17.77
N LYS A 241 -10.07 1.78 -17.39
CA LYS A 241 -10.46 0.67 -18.28
C LYS A 241 -11.96 0.53 -18.37
#